data_fe0008b8fea2ed69a40367e7e8254dde
#
_entry.id   fe0008b8fea2ed69a40367e7e8254dde
#
_cell.length_a   1.000
_cell.length_b   1.000
_cell.length_c   1.000
_cell.angle_alpha   90.00
_cell.angle_beta   90.00
_cell.angle_gamma   90.00
#
_symmetry.space_group_name_H-M   'P 1'
#
loop_
_entity.id
_entity.type
_entity.pdbx_description
1 polymer ?
#
loop_
_entity_poly.entity_id
_entity_poly.type
_entity_poly.pdbx_seq_one_letter_code
_entity_poly.pdbx_strand_id
1 'polypeptide(L)'
;MKSLLTLVVLMTTSLFASAQSYDPRRTVHVEGQAQAHVVPDRAVITLGVETEGPNAATVKADNDKSVRTMLSALKKIGVKDENISTTSLSLQPVYNYRPDGRREFVKYVMRNTVVVTIRDLSMFDAILSQGVISGGNVVDDIAFAVSNEKAIRDSLRIEAVKDARTRAEAVATAAGTRVGKPITISATNGYHDPQPYLRNAMMKAEDASGSTVSGGQLVIRMNVSATFELE
;
A
#
# COMPACT_ATOMS: atom_id res chain seq x y z
N MET A 1 -38.09 -17.60 -53.63
CA MET A 1 -36.73 -17.26 -53.93
C MET A 1 -36.18 -16.07 -53.10
N LYS A 2 -36.90 -15.56 -52.09
CA LYS A 2 -36.43 -14.44 -51.24
C LYS A 2 -35.89 -14.86 -49.89
N SER A 3 -36.01 -16.12 -49.51
CA SER A 3 -35.55 -16.64 -48.19
C SER A 3 -34.16 -17.31 -48.19
N LEU A 4 -33.55 -17.47 -49.36
CA LEU A 4 -32.21 -18.10 -49.48
C LEU A 4 -31.05 -17.07 -49.41
N LEU A 5 -31.35 -15.79 -49.65
CA LEU A 5 -30.32 -14.71 -49.64
C LEU A 5 -30.01 -14.20 -48.22
N THR A 6 -30.89 -14.42 -47.27
CA THR A 6 -30.74 -13.93 -45.86
C THR A 6 -29.85 -14.84 -45.02
N LEU A 7 -29.64 -16.10 -45.41
CA LEU A 7 -28.83 -17.04 -44.64
C LEU A 7 -27.33 -16.95 -44.94
N VAL A 8 -26.92 -16.37 -46.06
CA VAL A 8 -25.49 -16.27 -46.47
C VAL A 8 -24.80 -15.06 -45.82
N VAL A 9 -25.53 -14.02 -45.42
CA VAL A 9 -24.97 -12.80 -44.81
C VAL A 9 -24.65 -12.99 -43.31
N LEU A 10 -25.24 -14.00 -42.65
CA LEU A 10 -25.02 -14.20 -41.21
C LEU A 10 -23.80 -15.11 -40.87
N MET A 11 -23.09 -15.61 -41.87
CA MET A 11 -21.99 -16.57 -41.69
C MET A 11 -20.57 -15.99 -41.89
N THR A 12 -20.44 -14.67 -42.08
CA THR A 12 -19.15 -14.03 -42.38
C THR A 12 -18.57 -13.14 -41.25
N THR A 13 -19.15 -13.15 -40.04
CA THR A 13 -18.74 -12.23 -38.96
C THR A 13 -17.97 -12.85 -37.81
N SER A 14 -17.40 -14.04 -37.94
CA SER A 14 -16.73 -14.71 -36.80
C SER A 14 -15.35 -15.27 -37.11
N LEU A 15 -14.47 -14.49 -37.72
CA LEU A 15 -13.05 -14.86 -37.90
C LEU A 15 -12.12 -13.67 -37.66
N PHE A 16 -12.35 -12.89 -36.58
CA PHE A 16 -11.25 -12.18 -35.94
C PHE A 16 -10.66 -13.13 -34.87
N ALA A 17 -10.03 -14.19 -35.30
CA ALA A 17 -9.08 -14.89 -34.47
C ALA A 17 -7.98 -13.88 -34.13
N SER A 18 -7.86 -13.54 -32.85
CA SER A 18 -6.69 -12.83 -32.32
C SER A 18 -5.47 -13.64 -32.70
N ALA A 19 -4.79 -13.28 -33.78
CA ALA A 19 -3.50 -13.82 -34.12
C ALA A 19 -2.55 -13.40 -32.99
N GLN A 20 -2.38 -14.23 -31.98
CA GLN A 20 -1.23 -14.13 -31.12
C GLN A 20 -0.02 -14.25 -32.03
N SER A 21 0.73 -13.17 -32.17
CA SER A 21 1.97 -13.19 -32.96
C SER A 21 2.92 -14.19 -32.31
N TYR A 22 2.99 -15.38 -32.91
CA TYR A 22 3.98 -16.38 -32.53
C TYR A 22 5.35 -15.84 -32.95
N ASP A 23 6.16 -15.45 -31.95
CA ASP A 23 7.55 -15.09 -32.18
C ASP A 23 8.36 -16.39 -32.31
N PRO A 24 8.91 -16.71 -33.48
CA PRO A 24 9.63 -17.95 -33.70
C PRO A 24 11.02 -18.00 -33.06
N ARG A 25 11.43 -16.92 -32.37
CA ARG A 25 12.73 -16.87 -31.69
C ARG A 25 12.76 -17.85 -30.52
N ARG A 26 13.90 -18.52 -30.34
CA ARG A 26 14.13 -19.28 -29.11
C ARG A 26 14.34 -18.32 -27.97
N THR A 27 13.59 -18.47 -26.92
CA THR A 27 13.60 -17.52 -25.78
C THR A 27 13.69 -18.24 -24.45
N VAL A 28 14.24 -17.54 -23.47
CA VAL A 28 14.19 -17.91 -22.06
C VAL A 28 13.46 -16.83 -21.28
N HIS A 29 12.47 -17.25 -20.52
CA HIS A 29 11.74 -16.37 -19.62
C HIS A 29 12.15 -16.66 -18.18
N VAL A 30 12.48 -15.62 -17.42
CA VAL A 30 12.95 -15.72 -16.04
C VAL A 30 12.40 -14.60 -15.19
N GLU A 31 12.36 -14.83 -13.89
CA GLU A 31 12.09 -13.82 -12.89
C GLU A 31 13.38 -13.51 -12.13
N GLY A 32 13.69 -12.22 -11.99
CA GLY A 32 14.75 -11.71 -11.13
C GLY A 32 14.18 -11.08 -9.89
N GLN A 33 14.90 -11.21 -8.78
CA GLN A 33 14.47 -10.72 -7.47
C GLN A 33 15.61 -10.01 -6.76
N ALA A 34 15.25 -8.96 -6.02
CA ALA A 34 16.15 -8.31 -5.09
C ALA A 34 15.38 -7.88 -3.83
N GLN A 35 16.05 -7.82 -2.70
CA GLN A 35 15.45 -7.34 -1.45
C GLN A 35 16.46 -6.61 -0.57
N ALA A 36 15.96 -5.64 0.20
CA ALA A 36 16.73 -4.95 1.24
C ALA A 36 16.02 -5.02 2.58
N HIS A 37 16.82 -5.19 3.64
CA HIS A 37 16.37 -5.06 5.02
C HIS A 37 16.78 -3.69 5.52
N VAL A 38 15.81 -2.87 5.93
CA VAL A 38 16.04 -1.48 6.31
C VAL A 38 15.42 -1.18 7.68
N VAL A 39 16.12 -0.37 8.46
CA VAL A 39 15.58 0.14 9.72
C VAL A 39 14.70 1.35 9.40
N PRO A 40 13.45 1.40 9.88
CA PRO A 40 12.59 2.57 9.69
C PRO A 40 13.20 3.81 10.33
N ASP A 41 13.06 4.96 9.67
CA ASP A 41 13.46 6.27 10.16
C ASP A 41 12.27 7.23 10.36
N ARG A 42 11.06 6.74 10.09
CA ARG A 42 9.81 7.48 10.27
C ARG A 42 8.64 6.56 10.57
N ALA A 43 7.57 7.15 11.11
CA ALA A 43 6.29 6.48 11.27
C ALA A 43 5.16 7.34 10.72
N VAL A 44 4.07 6.70 10.35
CA VAL A 44 2.81 7.33 9.95
C VAL A 44 1.76 6.81 10.89
N ILE A 45 1.11 7.72 11.63
CA ILE A 45 0.00 7.38 12.53
C ILE A 45 -1.28 7.91 11.90
N THR A 46 -2.30 7.06 11.83
CA THR A 46 -3.64 7.44 11.41
C THR A 46 -4.53 7.56 12.65
N LEU A 47 -4.88 8.78 13.00
CA LEU A 47 -5.75 9.11 14.14
C LEU A 47 -7.15 9.44 13.64
N GLY A 48 -8.18 8.95 14.34
CA GLY A 48 -9.58 9.28 14.09
C GLY A 48 -10.18 10.09 15.24
N VAL A 49 -11.07 11.01 14.88
CA VAL A 49 -12.02 11.64 15.81
C VAL A 49 -13.40 11.19 15.39
N GLU A 50 -14.03 10.36 16.22
CA GLU A 50 -15.40 9.90 16.02
C GLU A 50 -16.32 10.57 17.05
N THR A 51 -17.44 11.10 16.57
CA THR A 51 -18.44 11.78 17.37
C THR A 51 -19.83 11.31 16.95
N GLU A 52 -20.70 11.09 17.90
CA GLU A 52 -22.05 10.59 17.63
C GLU A 52 -23.11 11.40 18.39
N GLY A 53 -24.32 11.38 17.87
CA GLY A 53 -25.47 12.05 18.50
C GLY A 53 -26.71 12.10 17.63
N PRO A 54 -27.82 12.59 18.17
CA PRO A 54 -29.10 12.60 17.48
C PRO A 54 -29.23 13.70 16.41
N ASN A 55 -28.38 14.73 16.45
CA ASN A 55 -28.43 15.89 15.55
C ASN A 55 -27.13 16.02 14.74
N ALA A 56 -27.25 16.00 13.43
CA ALA A 56 -26.11 16.07 12.52
C ALA A 56 -25.27 17.35 12.67
N ALA A 57 -25.92 18.51 12.88
CA ALA A 57 -25.22 19.78 13.01
C ALA A 57 -24.39 19.83 14.29
N THR A 58 -24.95 19.35 15.41
CA THR A 58 -24.24 19.25 16.70
C THR A 58 -23.08 18.30 16.62
N VAL A 59 -23.31 17.10 16.07
CA VAL A 59 -22.25 16.09 15.87
C VAL A 59 -21.09 16.65 15.04
N LYS A 60 -21.41 17.40 13.97
CA LYS A 60 -20.38 18.07 13.17
C LYS A 60 -19.61 19.12 13.97
N ALA A 61 -20.29 19.97 14.69
CA ALA A 61 -19.65 21.04 15.47
C ALA A 61 -18.72 20.49 16.55
N ASP A 62 -19.14 19.43 17.26
CA ASP A 62 -18.36 18.76 18.30
C ASP A 62 -17.13 18.04 17.71
N ASN A 63 -17.32 17.36 16.57
CA ASN A 63 -16.22 16.72 15.85
C ASN A 63 -15.17 17.76 15.41
N ASP A 64 -15.60 18.85 14.75
CA ASP A 64 -14.72 19.92 14.31
C ASP A 64 -13.94 20.55 15.47
N LYS A 65 -14.58 20.70 16.64
CA LYS A 65 -13.93 21.20 17.84
C LYS A 65 -12.85 20.25 18.35
N SER A 66 -13.14 18.97 18.43
CA SER A 66 -12.20 17.94 18.88
C SER A 66 -11.00 17.85 17.94
N VAL A 67 -11.23 17.84 16.62
CA VAL A 67 -10.15 17.83 15.61
C VAL A 67 -9.26 19.06 15.75
N ARG A 68 -9.86 20.27 15.85
CA ARG A 68 -9.05 21.50 16.04
C ARG A 68 -8.22 21.45 17.32
N THR A 69 -8.76 20.93 18.41
CA THR A 69 -8.02 20.77 19.66
C THR A 69 -6.85 19.83 19.50
N MET A 70 -7.07 18.66 18.90
CA MET A 70 -6.04 17.68 18.62
C MET A 70 -4.93 18.26 17.71
N LEU A 71 -5.29 18.88 16.59
CA LEU A 71 -4.32 19.49 15.67
C LEU A 71 -3.49 20.57 16.35
N SER A 72 -4.12 21.44 17.16
CA SER A 72 -3.43 22.49 17.92
C SER A 72 -2.45 21.91 18.93
N ALA A 73 -2.81 20.82 19.60
CA ALA A 73 -1.97 20.16 20.57
C ALA A 73 -0.75 19.46 19.90
N LEU A 74 -0.95 18.80 18.77
CA LEU A 74 0.13 18.20 17.99
C LEU A 74 1.12 19.26 17.49
N LYS A 75 0.64 20.42 17.03
CA LYS A 75 1.50 21.54 16.64
C LYS A 75 2.31 22.09 17.80
N LYS A 76 1.72 22.20 18.99
CA LYS A 76 2.42 22.70 20.19
C LYS A 76 3.60 21.82 20.61
N ILE A 77 3.54 20.50 20.36
CA ILE A 77 4.66 19.60 20.63
C ILE A 77 5.64 19.49 19.47
N GLY A 78 5.50 20.30 18.41
CA GLY A 78 6.47 20.43 17.33
C GLY A 78 6.12 19.69 16.03
N VAL A 79 4.93 19.10 15.91
CA VAL A 79 4.49 18.52 14.62
C VAL A 79 4.19 19.65 13.63
N LYS A 80 4.90 19.68 12.52
CA LYS A 80 4.73 20.67 11.47
C LYS A 80 3.50 20.43 10.63
N ASP A 81 2.90 21.49 10.09
CA ASP A 81 1.71 21.41 9.22
C ASP A 81 1.89 20.52 8.01
N GLU A 82 3.08 20.52 7.40
CA GLU A 82 3.43 19.66 6.28
C GLU A 82 3.38 18.15 6.58
N ASN A 83 3.42 17.79 7.86
CA ASN A 83 3.38 16.41 8.35
C ASN A 83 1.99 15.98 8.84
N ILE A 84 0.99 16.84 8.69
CA ILE A 84 -0.40 16.57 9.09
C ILE A 84 -1.30 16.69 7.88
N SER A 85 -2.12 15.69 7.62
CA SER A 85 -3.13 15.74 6.57
C SER A 85 -4.45 15.12 7.03
N THR A 86 -5.57 15.74 6.65
CA THR A 86 -6.89 15.12 6.79
C THR A 86 -7.18 14.31 5.54
N THR A 87 -7.43 13.02 5.70
CA THR A 87 -7.58 12.08 4.58
C THR A 87 -9.01 11.66 4.34
N SER A 88 -9.86 11.67 5.38
CA SER A 88 -11.25 11.27 5.27
C SER A 88 -12.13 12.06 6.22
N LEU A 89 -13.32 12.41 5.75
CA LEU A 89 -14.40 13.01 6.54
C LEU A 89 -15.70 12.34 6.12
N SER A 90 -16.40 11.73 7.08
CA SER A 90 -17.70 11.12 6.83
C SER A 90 -18.70 11.48 7.92
N LEU A 91 -19.96 11.72 7.52
CA LEU A 91 -21.10 11.88 8.43
C LEU A 91 -22.23 10.99 7.94
N GLN A 92 -22.62 10.02 8.73
CA GLN A 92 -23.59 9.01 8.32
C GLN A 92 -24.67 8.81 9.37
N PRO A 93 -25.95 8.64 8.95
CA PRO A 93 -27.03 8.19 9.84
C PRO A 93 -26.90 6.68 10.09
N VAL A 94 -27.10 6.28 11.33
CA VAL A 94 -27.19 4.89 11.75
C VAL A 94 -28.66 4.53 11.99
N TYR A 95 -29.07 3.38 11.46
CA TYR A 95 -30.44 2.87 11.59
C TYR A 95 -30.44 1.46 12.17
N ASN A 96 -31.42 1.17 13.03
CA ASN A 96 -31.78 -0.19 13.38
C ASN A 96 -32.78 -0.73 12.36
N TYR A 97 -32.56 -1.98 11.91
CA TYR A 97 -33.47 -2.69 11.02
C TYR A 97 -34.28 -3.67 11.85
N ARG A 98 -35.62 -3.47 11.86
CA ARG A 98 -36.55 -4.35 12.55
C ARG A 98 -36.88 -5.59 11.67
N PRO A 99 -37.31 -6.70 12.28
CA PRO A 99 -37.71 -7.90 11.53
C PRO A 99 -38.84 -7.66 10.52
N ASP A 100 -39.67 -6.61 10.72
CA ASP A 100 -40.76 -6.20 9.82
C ASP A 100 -40.29 -5.36 8.61
N GLY A 101 -38.96 -5.20 8.42
CA GLY A 101 -38.37 -4.45 7.33
C GLY A 101 -38.34 -2.95 7.54
N ARG A 102 -38.85 -2.42 8.65
CA ARG A 102 -38.78 -1.00 9.00
C ARG A 102 -37.41 -0.64 9.53
N ARG A 103 -36.93 0.54 9.13
CA ARG A 103 -35.71 1.14 9.68
C ARG A 103 -36.08 2.25 10.64
N GLU A 104 -35.46 2.24 11.81
CA GLU A 104 -35.61 3.25 12.85
C GLU A 104 -34.28 4.01 12.97
N PHE A 105 -34.35 5.33 12.88
CA PHE A 105 -33.16 6.16 13.06
C PHE A 105 -32.64 6.03 14.50
N VAL A 106 -31.31 5.87 14.66
CA VAL A 106 -30.67 5.77 15.97
C VAL A 106 -29.86 7.03 16.27
N LYS A 107 -28.89 7.36 15.42
CA LYS A 107 -27.96 8.46 15.61
C LYS A 107 -27.24 8.83 14.31
N TYR A 108 -26.59 9.96 14.31
CA TYR A 108 -25.54 10.29 13.35
C TYR A 108 -24.19 9.90 13.94
N VAL A 109 -23.29 9.45 13.09
CA VAL A 109 -21.87 9.21 13.42
C VAL A 109 -21.05 10.04 12.46
N MET A 110 -20.15 10.86 12.98
CA MET A 110 -19.17 11.60 12.20
C MET A 110 -17.77 11.10 12.54
N ARG A 111 -17.01 10.80 11.50
CA ARG A 111 -15.62 10.40 11.62
C ARG A 111 -14.73 11.31 10.76
N ASN A 112 -13.69 11.81 11.38
CA ASN A 112 -12.65 12.59 10.73
C ASN A 112 -11.31 11.91 10.97
N THR A 113 -10.61 11.57 9.88
CA THR A 113 -9.34 10.84 9.92
C THR A 113 -8.18 11.77 9.57
N VAL A 114 -7.21 11.81 10.46
CA VAL A 114 -6.00 12.63 10.35
C VAL A 114 -4.78 11.73 10.31
N VAL A 115 -3.94 11.91 9.31
CA VAL A 115 -2.66 11.22 9.16
C VAL A 115 -1.54 12.14 9.63
N VAL A 116 -0.70 11.63 10.51
CA VAL A 116 0.46 12.34 11.07
C VAL A 116 1.74 11.59 10.69
N THR A 117 2.62 12.24 9.93
CA THR A 117 3.94 11.71 9.60
C THR A 117 4.95 12.12 10.66
N ILE A 118 5.55 11.16 11.32
CA ILE A 118 6.57 11.34 12.35
C ILE A 118 7.93 11.09 11.71
N ARG A 119 8.76 12.14 11.67
CA ARG A 119 10.12 12.08 11.09
C ARG A 119 11.21 11.81 12.13
N ASP A 120 10.89 12.00 13.38
CA ASP A 120 11.75 11.71 14.53
C ASP A 120 11.01 10.69 15.41
N LEU A 121 11.43 9.43 15.33
CA LEU A 121 10.79 8.33 16.05
C LEU A 121 10.87 8.48 17.57
N SER A 122 11.79 9.28 18.10
CA SER A 122 11.85 9.58 19.54
C SER A 122 10.61 10.33 20.05
N MET A 123 9.88 11.02 19.15
CA MET A 123 8.65 11.74 19.45
C MET A 123 7.38 10.87 19.30
N PHE A 124 7.52 9.62 18.89
CA PHE A 124 6.38 8.75 18.57
C PHE A 124 5.37 8.65 19.70
N ASP A 125 5.82 8.25 20.91
CA ASP A 125 4.94 8.07 22.08
C ASP A 125 4.30 9.40 22.53
N ALA A 126 5.05 10.50 22.46
CA ALA A 126 4.54 11.82 22.80
C ALA A 126 3.44 12.27 21.82
N ILE A 127 3.63 12.05 20.52
CA ILE A 127 2.66 12.42 19.48
C ILE A 127 1.40 11.54 19.58
N LEU A 128 1.55 10.24 19.77
CA LEU A 128 0.42 9.33 19.92
C LEU A 128 -0.41 9.68 21.17
N SER A 129 0.27 9.83 22.32
CA SER A 129 -0.38 10.17 23.59
C SER A 129 -1.09 11.53 23.50
N GLN A 130 -0.42 12.55 22.94
CA GLN A 130 -0.99 13.89 22.82
C GLN A 130 -2.19 13.89 21.84
N GLY A 131 -2.13 13.12 20.76
CA GLY A 131 -3.24 12.98 19.83
C GLY A 131 -4.49 12.41 20.50
N VAL A 132 -4.32 11.35 21.29
CA VAL A 132 -5.43 10.70 22.02
C VAL A 132 -5.99 11.61 23.13
N ILE A 133 -5.13 12.19 23.98
CA ILE A 133 -5.58 13.03 25.09
C ILE A 133 -6.30 14.29 24.60
N SER A 134 -5.95 14.79 23.42
CA SER A 134 -6.48 16.06 22.90
C SER A 134 -7.70 15.90 21.99
N GLY A 135 -8.30 14.72 21.90
CA GLY A 135 -9.57 14.51 21.20
C GLY A 135 -9.58 13.39 20.15
N GLY A 136 -8.42 12.83 19.79
CA GLY A 136 -8.38 11.61 19.01
C GLY A 136 -8.87 10.43 19.85
N ASN A 137 -9.93 9.76 19.42
CA ASN A 137 -10.51 8.63 20.16
C ASN A 137 -10.46 7.31 19.37
N VAL A 138 -9.87 7.35 18.18
CA VAL A 138 -9.62 6.19 17.34
C VAL A 138 -8.17 6.23 16.86
N VAL A 139 -7.46 5.12 16.97
CA VAL A 139 -6.16 4.89 16.33
C VAL A 139 -6.38 3.81 15.30
N ASP A 140 -6.38 4.19 14.02
CA ASP A 140 -6.71 3.28 12.92
C ASP A 140 -5.51 2.44 12.48
N ASP A 141 -4.36 3.10 12.34
CA ASP A 141 -3.16 2.45 11.81
C ASP A 141 -1.89 3.12 12.30
N ILE A 142 -0.83 2.32 12.40
CA ILE A 142 0.52 2.74 12.66
C ILE A 142 1.44 2.02 11.68
N ALA A 143 1.96 2.76 10.69
CA ALA A 143 2.88 2.24 9.70
C ALA A 143 4.27 2.82 9.90
N PHE A 144 5.30 1.97 9.84
CA PHE A 144 6.69 2.41 9.81
C PHE A 144 7.19 2.51 8.38
N ALA A 145 8.02 3.50 8.10
CA ALA A 145 8.50 3.78 6.75
C ALA A 145 9.96 4.26 6.78
N VAL A 146 10.56 4.37 5.60
CA VAL A 146 11.90 4.91 5.40
C VAL A 146 11.85 6.13 4.48
N SER A 147 12.66 7.14 4.78
CA SER A 147 12.68 8.40 4.03
C SER A 147 13.19 8.25 2.59
N ASN A 148 14.08 7.30 2.36
CA ASN A 148 14.75 7.07 1.09
C ASN A 148 14.22 5.85 0.32
N GLU A 149 12.97 5.44 0.60
CA GLU A 149 12.35 4.26 -0.01
C GLU A 149 12.48 4.25 -1.54
N LYS A 150 12.26 5.40 -2.19
CA LYS A 150 12.40 5.52 -3.64
C LYS A 150 13.80 5.15 -4.12
N ALA A 151 14.84 5.66 -3.48
CA ALA A 151 16.23 5.36 -3.85
C ALA A 151 16.58 3.88 -3.64
N ILE A 152 16.08 3.28 -2.54
CA ILE A 152 16.22 1.84 -2.27
C ILE A 152 15.54 1.04 -3.37
N ARG A 153 14.29 1.35 -3.73
CA ARG A 153 13.57 0.67 -4.81
C ARG A 153 14.27 0.79 -6.17
N ASP A 154 14.83 1.96 -6.48
CA ASP A 154 15.56 2.18 -7.72
C ASP A 154 16.84 1.32 -7.78
N SER A 155 17.56 1.19 -6.65
CA SER A 155 18.71 0.28 -6.54
C SER A 155 18.29 -1.18 -6.70
N LEU A 156 17.26 -1.61 -5.98
CA LEU A 156 16.76 -2.99 -6.03
C LEU A 156 16.26 -3.37 -7.43
N ARG A 157 15.69 -2.41 -8.18
CA ARG A 157 15.28 -2.65 -9.56
C ARG A 157 16.47 -3.03 -10.45
N ILE A 158 17.59 -2.35 -10.30
CA ILE A 158 18.81 -2.64 -11.03
C ILE A 158 19.34 -4.02 -10.62
N GLU A 159 19.34 -4.33 -9.34
CA GLU A 159 19.78 -5.63 -8.83
C GLU A 159 18.89 -6.78 -9.32
N ALA A 160 17.56 -6.60 -9.32
CA ALA A 160 16.62 -7.60 -9.81
C ALA A 160 16.79 -7.87 -11.31
N VAL A 161 17.11 -6.85 -12.12
CA VAL A 161 17.43 -7.04 -13.55
C VAL A 161 18.71 -7.84 -13.72
N LYS A 162 19.74 -7.59 -12.91
CA LYS A 162 20.99 -8.36 -12.94
C LYS A 162 20.74 -9.81 -12.52
N ASP A 163 19.94 -10.04 -11.48
CA ASP A 163 19.57 -11.40 -11.04
C ASP A 163 18.80 -12.14 -12.13
N ALA A 164 17.84 -11.49 -12.82
CA ALA A 164 17.13 -12.08 -13.95
C ALA A 164 18.12 -12.53 -15.06
N ARG A 165 19.10 -11.68 -15.40
CA ARG A 165 20.09 -12.03 -16.41
C ARG A 165 20.94 -13.22 -15.97
N THR A 166 21.41 -13.23 -14.72
CA THR A 166 22.21 -14.34 -14.17
C THR A 166 21.44 -15.65 -14.21
N ARG A 167 20.16 -15.64 -13.88
CA ARG A 167 19.28 -16.84 -13.96
C ARG A 167 19.09 -17.29 -15.40
N ALA A 168 18.90 -16.36 -16.33
CA ALA A 168 18.79 -16.67 -17.75
C ALA A 168 20.09 -17.34 -18.28
N GLU A 169 21.25 -16.81 -17.90
CA GLU A 169 22.57 -17.38 -18.28
C GLU A 169 22.76 -18.81 -17.74
N ALA A 170 22.34 -19.05 -16.49
CA ALA A 170 22.40 -20.39 -15.90
C ALA A 170 21.50 -21.39 -16.67
N VAL A 171 20.27 -20.99 -17.00
CA VAL A 171 19.33 -21.84 -17.76
C VAL A 171 19.85 -22.11 -19.20
N ALA A 172 20.29 -21.05 -19.89
CA ALA A 172 20.82 -21.18 -21.26
C ALA A 172 22.03 -22.08 -21.30
N THR A 173 22.96 -21.92 -20.35
CA THR A 173 24.16 -22.80 -20.25
C THR A 173 23.77 -24.25 -20.04
N ALA A 174 22.82 -24.53 -19.14
CA ALA A 174 22.33 -25.88 -18.91
C ALA A 174 21.62 -26.49 -20.14
N ALA A 175 21.04 -25.65 -21.00
CA ALA A 175 20.42 -26.04 -22.26
C ALA A 175 21.40 -26.12 -23.44
N GLY A 176 22.70 -25.86 -23.22
CA GLY A 176 23.71 -25.88 -24.28
C GLY A 176 23.66 -24.71 -25.25
N THR A 177 23.08 -23.57 -24.81
CA THR A 177 22.92 -22.31 -25.56
C THR A 177 23.51 -21.14 -24.79
N ARG A 178 23.41 -19.94 -25.34
CA ARG A 178 23.81 -18.67 -24.69
C ARG A 178 22.68 -17.70 -24.66
N VAL A 179 22.72 -16.77 -23.67
CA VAL A 179 21.76 -15.68 -23.56
C VAL A 179 22.14 -14.54 -24.50
N GLY A 180 21.23 -14.20 -25.39
CA GLY A 180 21.33 -13.09 -26.30
C GLY A 180 20.79 -11.78 -25.69
N LYS A 181 20.19 -10.94 -26.54
CA LYS A 181 19.60 -9.65 -26.14
C LYS A 181 18.30 -9.82 -25.39
N PRO A 182 17.98 -8.88 -24.49
CA PRO A 182 16.65 -8.85 -23.88
C PRO A 182 15.59 -8.51 -24.95
N ILE A 183 14.50 -9.26 -24.95
CA ILE A 183 13.33 -9.02 -25.81
C ILE A 183 12.31 -8.17 -25.02
N THR A 184 12.09 -8.55 -23.77
CA THR A 184 11.17 -7.85 -22.87
C THR A 184 11.75 -7.83 -21.48
N ILE A 185 11.69 -6.68 -20.83
CA ILE A 185 11.96 -6.51 -19.41
C ILE A 185 10.78 -5.75 -18.82
N SER A 186 10.07 -6.39 -17.91
CA SER A 186 8.98 -5.79 -17.16
C SER A 186 9.39 -5.68 -15.69
N ALA A 187 9.71 -4.46 -15.28
CA ALA A 187 9.95 -4.10 -13.88
C ALA A 187 8.66 -3.52 -13.32
N THR A 188 7.64 -4.37 -13.20
CA THR A 188 6.36 -3.92 -12.65
C THR A 188 6.57 -3.58 -11.18
N ASN A 189 6.32 -2.33 -10.83
CA ASN A 189 6.18 -1.93 -9.44
C ASN A 189 4.91 -2.59 -8.90
N GLY A 190 4.98 -3.86 -8.54
CA GLY A 190 4.06 -4.39 -7.58
C GLY A 190 4.28 -3.54 -6.33
N TYR A 191 3.40 -2.58 -6.07
CA TYR A 191 3.42 -1.84 -4.82
C TYR A 191 3.12 -2.85 -3.72
N HIS A 192 4.17 -3.41 -3.17
CA HIS A 192 4.09 -4.15 -1.92
C HIS A 192 4.57 -3.18 -0.85
N ASP A 193 3.66 -2.79 0.02
CA ASP A 193 4.03 -2.03 1.20
C ASP A 193 5.18 -2.74 1.91
N PRO A 194 6.16 -1.99 2.42
CA PRO A 194 7.24 -2.57 3.19
C PRO A 194 6.65 -3.44 4.31
N GLN A 195 6.92 -4.74 4.28
CA GLN A 195 6.37 -5.66 5.28
C GLN A 195 7.28 -5.69 6.49
N PRO A 196 6.72 -5.66 7.71
CA PRO A 196 7.50 -5.89 8.93
C PRO A 196 8.19 -7.26 8.86
N TYR A 197 9.50 -7.28 9.07
CA TYR A 197 10.24 -8.53 9.16
C TYR A 197 10.08 -9.12 10.56
N LEU A 198 9.20 -10.07 10.71
CA LEU A 198 9.03 -10.86 11.92
C LEU A 198 10.14 -11.91 12.00
N ARG A 199 11.36 -11.50 12.27
CA ARG A 199 12.38 -12.43 12.76
C ARG A 199 12.09 -12.66 14.23
N ASN A 200 11.93 -13.94 14.66
CA ASN A 200 11.68 -14.34 16.04
C ASN A 200 12.37 -13.41 17.04
N ALA A 201 11.63 -12.44 17.55
CA ALA A 201 12.09 -11.40 18.47
C ALA A 201 12.18 -11.96 19.90
N MET A 202 12.70 -13.18 20.05
CA MET A 202 12.95 -13.79 21.35
C MET A 202 14.36 -13.54 21.90
N MET A 203 15.19 -12.72 21.23
CA MET A 203 16.52 -12.38 21.77
C MET A 203 16.81 -10.91 21.60
N LYS A 204 16.59 -10.15 22.62
CA LYS A 204 17.02 -8.83 23.08
C LYS A 204 15.87 -7.89 23.42
N ALA A 205 15.17 -8.23 24.49
CA ALA A 205 14.29 -7.30 25.20
C ALA A 205 15.04 -6.63 26.40
N GLU A 206 16.33 -6.35 26.26
CA GLU A 206 17.11 -5.82 27.40
C GLU A 206 17.55 -4.36 27.28
N ASP A 207 17.27 -3.63 26.16
CA ASP A 207 17.67 -2.22 26.03
C ASP A 207 16.62 -1.32 25.35
N ALA A 208 15.33 -1.58 25.54
CA ALA A 208 14.29 -0.67 25.06
C ALA A 208 13.80 0.23 26.20
N SER A 209 14.41 1.37 26.34
CA SER A 209 13.92 2.47 27.17
C SER A 209 12.50 2.86 26.77
N GLY A 210 11.49 2.30 27.43
CA GLY A 210 10.18 2.90 27.59
C GLY A 210 9.18 2.92 26.42
N SER A 211 9.55 2.63 25.18
CA SER A 211 8.56 2.60 24.08
C SER A 211 7.87 1.25 23.97
N THR A 212 6.53 1.28 23.92
CA THR A 212 5.70 0.08 23.75
C THR A 212 5.62 -0.38 22.28
N VAL A 213 6.17 0.40 21.34
CA VAL A 213 6.09 0.14 19.90
C VAL A 213 7.50 0.10 19.29
N SER A 214 7.82 -0.98 18.61
CA SER A 214 9.09 -1.16 17.91
C SER A 214 8.85 -1.28 16.40
N GLY A 215 9.55 -0.46 15.61
CA GLY A 215 9.48 -0.51 14.14
C GLY A 215 10.15 -1.74 13.51
N GLY A 216 10.96 -2.48 14.27
CA GLY A 216 11.67 -3.64 13.75
C GLY A 216 12.54 -3.34 12.53
N GLN A 217 12.56 -4.27 11.57
CA GLN A 217 13.12 -4.06 10.23
C GLN A 217 12.01 -4.19 9.19
N LEU A 218 12.08 -3.36 8.15
CA LEU A 218 11.21 -3.46 6.98
C LEU A 218 11.95 -4.21 5.87
N VAL A 219 11.21 -5.02 5.11
CA VAL A 219 11.74 -5.69 3.92
C VAL A 219 11.13 -5.05 2.69
N ILE A 220 11.98 -4.44 1.88
CA ILE A 220 11.60 -3.92 0.57
C ILE A 220 12.01 -4.94 -0.48
N ARG A 221 11.07 -5.38 -1.32
CA ARG A 221 11.30 -6.36 -2.39
C ARG A 221 11.03 -5.74 -3.75
N MET A 222 11.77 -6.23 -4.74
CA MET A 222 11.59 -5.90 -6.14
C MET A 222 11.64 -7.17 -6.97
N ASN A 223 10.64 -7.35 -7.84
CA ASN A 223 10.58 -8.45 -8.80
C ASN A 223 10.61 -7.88 -10.21
N VAL A 224 11.35 -8.55 -11.10
CA VAL A 224 11.45 -8.20 -12.50
C VAL A 224 11.24 -9.48 -13.32
N SER A 225 10.36 -9.39 -14.30
CA SER A 225 10.14 -10.43 -15.29
C SER A 225 10.90 -10.07 -16.56
N ALA A 226 11.71 -10.99 -17.10
CA ALA A 226 12.52 -10.72 -18.27
C ALA A 226 12.49 -11.91 -19.23
N THR A 227 12.44 -11.60 -20.52
CA THR A 227 12.56 -12.56 -21.62
C THR A 227 13.78 -12.20 -22.45
N PHE A 228 14.68 -13.18 -22.64
CA PHE A 228 15.89 -13.04 -23.44
C PHE A 228 15.84 -13.99 -24.62
N GLU A 229 16.52 -13.62 -25.69
CA GLU A 229 16.80 -14.48 -26.84
C GLU A 229 17.81 -15.55 -26.44
N LEU A 230 17.73 -16.72 -27.05
CA LEU A 230 18.72 -17.80 -26.94
C LEU A 230 19.49 -17.94 -28.26
N GLU A 231 20.83 -17.89 -28.19
CA GLU A 231 21.75 -17.98 -29.31
C GLU A 231 22.48 -19.36 -29.34
#